data_a1241a7afc3858972072f90f380528ef
#
_entry.id   a1241a7afc3858972072f90f380528ef
#
_cell.length_a   1.000
_cell.length_b   1.000
_cell.length_c   1.000
_cell.angle_alpha   90.00
_cell.angle_beta   90.00
_cell.angle_gamma   90.00
#
_symmetry.space_group_name_H-M   'P 1'
#
loop_
_entity.id
_entity.type
_entity.pdbx_description
1 polymer ?
#
loop_
_entity_poly.entity_id
_entity_poly.type
_entity_poly.pdbx_seq_one_letter_code
_entity_poly.pdbx_strand_id
1 'polypeptide(L)'
;MGVEEAKRIVMETFANTARRLGQSELVGYIYGALFLSNEPLSLSEIAEITGYSVSHVSSAMRVLEGVGLVQRIKKPGDRRAYFVATKNFSEWRSSAFYEKILRDIDETRKNLKTALEKLEGEHSEEAEKIRKKLEIALKRNDVARRLLTLIMNFKSEEELLELLEECLSKGKKK
;
A
#
# COMPACT_ATOMS: atom_id res chain seq x y z
N MET A 1 9.63 29.86 14.13
CA MET A 1 10.71 28.85 14.29
C MET A 1 10.16 27.46 14.59
N GLY A 2 9.35 27.22 15.60
CA GLY A 2 8.89 25.87 15.97
C GLY A 2 8.07 25.10 14.92
N VAL A 3 7.18 25.78 14.17
CA VAL A 3 6.32 25.11 13.18
C VAL A 3 7.14 24.60 11.97
N GLU A 4 8.01 25.43 11.43
CA GLU A 4 8.84 25.01 10.27
C GLU A 4 9.85 23.93 10.66
N GLU A 5 10.39 23.99 11.86
CA GLU A 5 11.23 22.92 12.40
C GLU A 5 10.47 21.61 12.56
N ALA A 6 9.24 21.66 13.10
CA ALA A 6 8.37 20.48 13.23
C ALA A 6 8.05 19.86 11.87
N LYS A 7 7.71 20.68 10.85
CA LYS A 7 7.48 20.20 9.49
C LYS A 7 8.74 19.52 8.92
N ARG A 8 9.90 20.12 9.09
CA ARG A 8 11.18 19.56 8.63
C ARG A 8 11.42 18.18 9.25
N ILE A 9 11.27 18.05 10.57
CA ILE A 9 11.46 16.78 11.29
C ILE A 9 10.50 15.70 10.76
N VAL A 10 9.23 16.04 10.54
CA VAL A 10 8.25 15.09 10.00
C VAL A 10 8.62 14.65 8.58
N MET A 11 8.97 15.60 7.70
CA MET A 11 9.36 15.29 6.33
C MET A 11 10.62 14.42 6.27
N GLU A 12 11.63 14.73 7.08
CA GLU A 12 12.86 13.93 7.20
C GLU A 12 12.57 12.53 7.76
N THR A 13 11.64 12.39 8.69
CA THR A 13 11.22 11.10 9.24
C THR A 13 10.64 10.20 8.16
N PHE A 14 9.74 10.73 7.32
CA PHE A 14 9.19 9.98 6.20
C PHE A 14 10.24 9.68 5.11
N ALA A 15 11.15 10.62 4.83
CA ALA A 15 12.26 10.39 3.90
C ALA A 15 13.17 9.25 4.36
N ASN A 16 13.54 9.24 5.63
CA ASN A 16 14.32 8.17 6.24
C ASN A 16 13.59 6.82 6.21
N THR A 17 12.28 6.81 6.43
CA THR A 17 11.45 5.61 6.34
C THR A 17 11.42 5.08 4.91
N ALA A 18 11.20 5.94 3.91
CA ALA A 18 11.25 5.56 2.50
C ALA A 18 12.59 4.91 2.14
N ARG A 19 13.72 5.51 2.57
CA ARG A 19 15.06 4.95 2.34
C ARG A 19 15.23 3.56 2.94
N ARG A 20 14.77 3.33 4.17
CA ARG A 20 14.81 2.01 4.82
C ARG A 20 14.00 0.96 4.07
N LEU A 21 12.94 1.36 3.38
CA LEU A 21 12.10 0.51 2.54
C LEU A 21 12.65 0.36 1.10
N GLY A 22 13.89 0.84 0.83
CA GLY A 22 14.51 0.76 -0.50
C GLY A 22 13.94 1.73 -1.53
N GLN A 23 13.20 2.76 -1.08
CA GLN A 23 12.65 3.81 -1.93
C GLN A 23 13.55 5.06 -1.91
N SER A 24 13.34 5.95 -2.90
CA SER A 24 13.95 7.27 -2.90
C SER A 24 13.47 8.12 -1.71
N GLU A 25 14.36 8.90 -1.11
CA GLU A 25 13.98 9.86 -0.06
C GLU A 25 12.91 10.85 -0.52
N LEU A 26 12.90 11.20 -1.78
CA LEU A 26 11.90 12.08 -2.38
C LEU A 26 10.47 11.54 -2.19
N VAL A 27 10.27 10.22 -2.27
CA VAL A 27 8.96 9.60 -1.99
C VAL A 27 8.48 9.98 -0.58
N GLY A 28 9.37 9.90 0.42
CA GLY A 28 9.06 10.28 1.79
C GLY A 28 8.85 11.78 1.97
N TYR A 29 9.67 12.63 1.34
CA TYR A 29 9.49 14.09 1.37
C TYR A 29 8.15 14.52 0.77
N ILE A 30 7.74 13.93 -0.36
CA ILE A 30 6.45 14.21 -0.99
C ILE A 30 5.30 13.79 -0.06
N TYR A 31 5.37 12.58 0.50
CA TYR A 31 4.34 12.13 1.43
C TYR A 31 4.25 13.04 2.66
N GLY A 32 5.39 13.42 3.24
CA GLY A 32 5.45 14.35 4.38
C GLY A 32 4.85 15.71 4.06
N ALA A 33 5.14 16.28 2.89
CA ALA A 33 4.57 17.55 2.44
C ALA A 33 3.04 17.46 2.32
N LEU A 34 2.52 16.41 1.69
CA LEU A 34 1.09 16.18 1.53
C LEU A 34 0.39 15.87 2.87
N PHE A 35 1.04 15.10 3.74
CA PHE A 35 0.52 14.76 5.06
C PHE A 35 0.32 16.00 5.94
N LEU A 36 1.28 16.93 5.87
CA LEU A 36 1.25 18.19 6.63
C LEU A 36 0.37 19.26 6.00
N SER A 37 0.00 19.09 4.74
CA SER A 37 -0.87 20.05 4.04
C SER A 37 -2.33 19.84 4.42
N ASN A 38 -3.02 20.96 4.64
CA ASN A 38 -4.47 20.96 4.78
C ASN A 38 -5.20 21.03 3.44
N GLU A 39 -4.48 21.47 2.39
CA GLU A 39 -5.03 21.66 1.05
C GLU A 39 -4.37 20.70 0.05
N PRO A 40 -5.12 20.31 -0.99
CA PRO A 40 -4.53 19.54 -2.08
C PRO A 40 -3.45 20.31 -2.81
N LEU A 41 -2.29 19.68 -3.04
CA LEU A 41 -1.14 20.27 -3.70
C LEU A 41 -1.01 19.76 -5.14
N SER A 42 -0.62 20.68 -6.06
CA SER A 42 -0.22 20.35 -7.43
C SER A 42 1.23 19.84 -7.46
N LEU A 43 1.66 19.21 -8.56
CA LEU A 43 3.04 18.79 -8.74
C LEU A 43 4.05 19.95 -8.64
N SER A 44 3.65 21.16 -9.09
CA SER A 44 4.51 22.33 -9.02
C SER A 44 4.70 22.82 -7.58
N GLU A 45 3.63 22.86 -6.79
CA GLU A 45 3.71 23.25 -5.37
C GLU A 45 4.53 22.23 -4.56
N ILE A 46 4.36 20.93 -4.84
CA ILE A 46 5.17 19.89 -4.21
C ILE A 46 6.65 20.01 -4.60
N ALA A 47 6.94 20.33 -5.86
CA ALA A 47 8.30 20.56 -6.34
C ALA A 47 8.96 21.75 -5.62
N GLU A 48 8.21 22.83 -5.41
CA GLU A 48 8.66 24.00 -4.66
C GLU A 48 8.95 23.67 -3.19
N ILE A 49 8.03 22.96 -2.52
CA ILE A 49 8.19 22.55 -1.11
C ILE A 49 9.39 21.62 -0.92
N THR A 50 9.57 20.66 -1.84
CA THR A 50 10.62 19.65 -1.71
C THR A 50 11.95 20.03 -2.28
N GLY A 51 12.02 21.09 -3.10
CA GLY A 51 13.24 21.53 -3.81
C GLY A 51 13.63 20.64 -4.99
N TYR A 52 12.79 19.71 -5.41
CA TYR A 52 13.06 18.82 -6.54
C TYR A 52 12.32 19.30 -7.81
N SER A 53 12.79 18.85 -8.98
CA SER A 53 12.11 19.17 -10.24
C SER A 53 10.73 18.49 -10.33
N VAL A 54 9.79 19.12 -11.04
CA VAL A 54 8.44 18.57 -11.29
C VAL A 54 8.49 17.17 -11.92
N SER A 55 9.49 16.89 -12.76
CA SER A 55 9.69 15.57 -13.38
C SER A 55 10.02 14.51 -12.34
N HIS A 56 10.94 14.81 -11.40
CA HIS A 56 11.29 13.90 -10.31
C HIS A 56 10.08 13.67 -9.37
N VAL A 57 9.37 14.76 -9.01
CA VAL A 57 8.16 14.68 -8.20
C VAL A 57 7.09 13.81 -8.88
N SER A 58 6.85 14.01 -10.19
CA SER A 58 5.88 13.21 -10.95
C SER A 58 6.24 11.72 -10.97
N SER A 59 7.52 11.37 -11.04
CA SER A 59 7.97 9.98 -11.02
C SER A 59 7.79 9.34 -9.65
N ALA A 60 8.15 10.04 -8.58
CA ALA A 60 7.98 9.57 -7.20
C ALA A 60 6.50 9.50 -6.80
N MET A 61 5.67 10.42 -7.30
CA MET A 61 4.22 10.43 -7.09
C MET A 61 3.55 9.13 -7.56
N ARG A 62 3.99 8.57 -8.69
CA ARG A 62 3.46 7.28 -9.19
C ARG A 62 3.66 6.13 -8.20
N VAL A 63 4.75 6.14 -7.44
CA VAL A 63 5.00 5.15 -6.38
C VAL A 63 3.95 5.31 -5.29
N LEU A 64 3.73 6.54 -4.79
CA LEU A 64 2.76 6.82 -3.73
C LEU A 64 1.32 6.55 -4.15
N GLU A 65 0.93 6.91 -5.38
CA GLU A 65 -0.37 6.54 -5.94
C GLU A 65 -0.49 5.01 -6.08
N GLY A 66 0.61 4.35 -6.52
CA GLY A 66 0.66 2.91 -6.72
C GLY A 66 0.46 2.09 -5.45
N VAL A 67 0.81 2.63 -4.28
CA VAL A 67 0.61 1.98 -2.95
C VAL A 67 -0.56 2.57 -2.16
N GLY A 68 -1.33 3.46 -2.77
CA GLY A 68 -2.54 4.04 -2.16
C GLY A 68 -2.29 5.04 -1.03
N LEU A 69 -1.06 5.51 -0.86
CA LEU A 69 -0.70 6.52 0.16
C LEU A 69 -1.05 7.94 -0.27
N VAL A 70 -1.30 8.16 -1.56
CA VAL A 70 -1.69 9.44 -2.13
C VAL A 70 -2.82 9.23 -3.13
N GLN A 71 -3.77 10.13 -3.12
CA GLN A 71 -4.89 10.17 -4.05
C GLN A 71 -4.79 11.40 -4.95
N ARG A 72 -5.09 11.18 -6.23
CA ARG A 72 -5.21 12.26 -7.21
C ARG A 72 -6.64 12.77 -7.23
N ILE A 73 -6.79 14.08 -7.14
CA ILE A 73 -8.08 14.76 -7.21
C ILE A 73 -8.08 15.82 -8.31
N LYS A 74 -9.28 16.23 -8.71
CA LYS A 74 -9.52 17.33 -9.66
C LYS A 74 -10.20 18.47 -8.92
N LYS A 75 -9.73 19.71 -9.13
CA LYS A 75 -10.45 20.91 -8.68
C LYS A 75 -11.35 21.41 -9.79
N PRO A 76 -12.61 21.76 -9.51
CA PRO A 76 -13.49 22.36 -10.51
C PRO A 76 -12.85 23.62 -11.13
N GLY A 77 -12.87 23.71 -12.45
CA GLY A 77 -12.32 24.87 -13.17
C GLY A 77 -10.78 24.86 -13.35
N ASP A 78 -10.07 23.88 -12.81
CA ASP A 78 -8.62 23.75 -12.97
C ASP A 78 -8.27 22.45 -13.71
N ARG A 79 -7.37 22.54 -14.70
CA ARG A 79 -6.93 21.38 -15.50
C ARG A 79 -5.77 20.61 -14.86
N ARG A 80 -5.15 21.19 -13.84
CA ARG A 80 -4.02 20.57 -13.14
C ARG A 80 -4.50 19.38 -12.30
N ALA A 81 -3.61 18.40 -12.12
CA ALA A 81 -3.81 17.35 -11.14
C ALA A 81 -3.39 17.87 -9.77
N TYR A 82 -4.19 17.58 -8.76
CA TYR A 82 -3.92 17.86 -7.36
C TYR A 82 -3.83 16.54 -6.59
N PHE A 83 -3.11 16.56 -5.49
CA PHE A 83 -2.82 15.37 -4.70
C PHE A 83 -3.08 15.64 -3.23
N VAL A 84 -3.56 14.60 -2.52
CA VAL A 84 -3.77 14.58 -1.08
C VAL A 84 -3.16 13.31 -0.51
N ALA A 85 -2.61 13.38 0.70
CA ALA A 85 -2.19 12.18 1.41
C ALA A 85 -3.41 11.41 1.92
N THR A 86 -3.35 10.09 1.85
CA THR A 86 -4.25 9.21 2.59
C THR A 86 -3.85 9.25 4.06
N LYS A 87 -4.69 9.80 4.93
CA LYS A 87 -4.33 10.13 6.32
C LYS A 87 -4.78 9.08 7.33
N ASN A 88 -5.72 8.23 6.97
CA ASN A 88 -6.28 7.22 7.87
C ASN A 88 -6.56 5.91 7.14
N PHE A 89 -6.79 4.86 7.92
CA PHE A 89 -7.02 3.52 7.43
C PHE A 89 -8.28 3.42 6.54
N SER A 90 -9.35 4.14 6.88
CA SER A 90 -10.60 4.13 6.10
C SER A 90 -10.40 4.67 4.68
N GLU A 91 -9.66 5.77 4.54
CA GLU A 91 -9.30 6.33 3.23
C GLU A 91 -8.40 5.38 2.43
N TRP A 92 -7.37 4.79 3.08
CA TRP A 92 -6.48 3.83 2.44
C TRP A 92 -7.26 2.59 1.97
N ARG A 93 -8.16 2.08 2.80
CA ARG A 93 -9.02 0.96 2.49
C ARG A 93 -9.91 1.19 1.28
N SER A 94 -10.47 2.41 1.13
CA SER A 94 -11.30 2.79 -0.01
C SER A 94 -10.51 3.12 -1.27
N SER A 95 -9.18 3.02 -1.23
CA SER A 95 -8.34 3.34 -2.37
C SER A 95 -8.39 2.24 -3.45
N ALA A 96 -8.23 2.65 -4.71
CA ALA A 96 -8.13 1.72 -5.84
C ALA A 96 -6.95 0.73 -5.72
N PHE A 97 -5.94 1.06 -4.90
CA PHE A 97 -4.81 0.18 -4.60
C PHE A 97 -5.25 -1.12 -3.96
N TYR A 98 -6.15 -1.06 -2.98
CA TYR A 98 -6.62 -2.25 -2.29
C TYR A 98 -7.39 -3.19 -3.22
N GLU A 99 -8.30 -2.65 -4.03
CA GLU A 99 -9.02 -3.46 -5.03
C GLU A 99 -8.06 -4.11 -6.02
N LYS A 100 -6.96 -3.40 -6.37
CA LYS A 100 -5.91 -3.96 -7.22
C LYS A 100 -5.24 -5.15 -6.56
N ILE A 101 -4.85 -5.04 -5.29
CA ILE A 101 -4.23 -6.18 -4.56
C ILE A 101 -5.15 -7.39 -4.53
N LEU A 102 -6.44 -7.22 -4.28
CA LEU A 102 -7.39 -8.34 -4.29
C LEU A 102 -7.47 -9.00 -5.68
N ARG A 103 -7.55 -8.20 -6.74
CA ARG A 103 -7.53 -8.72 -8.11
C ARG A 103 -6.27 -9.52 -8.42
N ASP A 104 -5.11 -9.00 -8.04
CA ASP A 104 -3.81 -9.66 -8.26
C ASP A 104 -3.73 -11.00 -7.50
N ILE A 105 -4.28 -11.06 -6.29
CA ILE A 105 -4.38 -12.30 -5.49
C ILE A 105 -5.32 -13.32 -6.17
N ASP A 106 -6.48 -12.88 -6.64
CA ASP A 106 -7.46 -13.75 -7.29
C ASP A 106 -6.94 -14.26 -8.65
N GLU A 107 -6.22 -13.43 -9.40
CA GLU A 107 -5.55 -13.83 -10.64
C GLU A 107 -4.44 -14.84 -10.37
N THR A 108 -3.59 -14.59 -9.38
CA THR A 108 -2.55 -15.54 -8.95
C THR A 108 -3.17 -16.88 -8.59
N ARG A 109 -4.27 -16.89 -7.83
CA ARG A 109 -4.99 -18.13 -7.47
C ARG A 109 -5.47 -18.90 -8.69
N LYS A 110 -6.06 -18.18 -9.66
CA LYS A 110 -6.53 -18.76 -10.91
C LYS A 110 -5.38 -19.44 -11.66
N ASN A 111 -4.26 -18.75 -11.81
CA ASN A 111 -3.09 -19.27 -12.52
C ASN A 111 -2.49 -20.50 -11.83
N LEU A 112 -2.40 -20.49 -10.49
CA LEU A 112 -1.92 -21.65 -9.72
C LEU A 112 -2.85 -22.87 -9.89
N LYS A 113 -4.18 -22.66 -9.91
CA LYS A 113 -5.14 -23.75 -10.17
C LYS A 113 -5.00 -24.31 -11.58
N THR A 114 -4.92 -23.43 -12.57
CA THR A 114 -4.69 -23.85 -13.97
C THR A 114 -3.39 -24.65 -14.11
N ALA A 115 -2.33 -24.27 -13.38
CA ALA A 115 -1.10 -25.05 -13.38
C ALA A 115 -1.27 -26.44 -12.75
N LEU A 116 -2.07 -26.57 -11.69
CA LEU A 116 -2.41 -27.89 -11.10
C LEU A 116 -3.23 -28.77 -12.06
N GLU A 117 -4.21 -28.20 -12.76
CA GLU A 117 -5.02 -28.89 -13.78
C GLU A 117 -4.13 -29.44 -14.91
N LYS A 118 -3.07 -28.71 -15.30
CA LYS A 118 -2.12 -29.18 -16.31
C LYS A 118 -1.26 -30.37 -15.86
N LEU A 119 -1.19 -30.62 -14.57
CA LEU A 119 -0.49 -31.78 -14.01
C LEU A 119 -1.43 -32.99 -13.75
N GLU A 120 -2.72 -32.85 -14.06
CA GLU A 120 -3.66 -33.99 -13.96
C GLU A 120 -3.24 -35.09 -14.92
N GLY A 121 -3.14 -36.33 -14.39
CA GLY A 121 -2.68 -37.49 -15.14
C GLY A 121 -1.15 -37.64 -15.25
N GLU A 122 -0.36 -36.68 -14.83
CA GLU A 122 1.10 -36.78 -14.75
C GLU A 122 1.52 -37.47 -13.44
N HIS A 123 2.30 -38.55 -13.56
CA HIS A 123 2.74 -39.36 -12.40
C HIS A 123 4.26 -39.37 -12.23
N SER A 124 4.99 -38.46 -12.93
CA SER A 124 6.44 -38.35 -12.76
C SER A 124 6.80 -37.81 -11.37
N GLU A 125 7.98 -38.17 -10.87
CA GLU A 125 8.48 -37.63 -9.59
C GLU A 125 8.60 -36.11 -9.62
N GLU A 126 8.90 -35.53 -10.77
CA GLU A 126 8.97 -34.09 -10.98
C GLU A 126 7.58 -33.45 -10.87
N ALA A 127 6.55 -34.03 -11.50
CA ALA A 127 5.17 -33.54 -11.43
C ALA A 127 4.67 -33.56 -9.98
N GLU A 128 5.00 -34.60 -9.21
CA GLU A 128 4.61 -34.69 -7.81
C GLU A 128 5.27 -33.61 -6.94
N LYS A 129 6.56 -33.32 -7.17
CA LYS A 129 7.27 -32.23 -6.48
C LYS A 129 6.68 -30.86 -6.81
N ILE A 130 6.30 -30.63 -8.08
CA ILE A 130 5.66 -29.38 -8.51
C ILE A 130 4.28 -29.26 -7.89
N ARG A 131 3.46 -30.31 -7.91
CA ARG A 131 2.10 -30.33 -7.32
C ARG A 131 2.13 -29.90 -5.86
N LYS A 132 3.01 -30.48 -5.05
CA LYS A 132 3.17 -30.11 -3.63
C LYS A 132 3.53 -28.63 -3.44
N LYS A 133 4.38 -28.08 -4.29
CA LYS A 133 4.73 -26.65 -4.25
C LYS A 133 3.54 -25.75 -4.60
N LEU A 134 2.76 -26.12 -5.62
CA LEU A 134 1.57 -25.38 -6.03
C LEU A 134 0.46 -25.41 -4.95
N GLU A 135 0.26 -26.54 -4.29
CA GLU A 135 -0.68 -26.65 -3.17
C GLU A 135 -0.29 -25.75 -1.98
N ILE A 136 1.01 -25.70 -1.65
CA ILE A 136 1.52 -24.78 -0.63
C ILE A 136 1.31 -23.32 -1.06
N ALA A 137 1.57 -22.99 -2.31
CA ALA A 137 1.38 -21.65 -2.86
C ALA A 137 -0.10 -21.24 -2.82
N LEU A 138 -1.03 -22.14 -3.17
CA LEU A 138 -2.47 -21.91 -3.07
C LEU A 138 -2.91 -21.67 -1.64
N LYS A 139 -2.45 -22.47 -0.69
CA LYS A 139 -2.76 -22.29 0.73
C LYS A 139 -2.29 -20.92 1.24
N ARG A 140 -1.08 -20.48 0.87
CA ARG A 140 -0.56 -19.16 1.21
C ARG A 140 -1.38 -18.04 0.59
N ASN A 141 -1.77 -18.18 -0.68
CA ASN A 141 -2.62 -17.23 -1.38
C ASN A 141 -4.01 -17.10 -0.69
N ASP A 142 -4.61 -18.22 -0.27
CA ASP A 142 -5.87 -18.23 0.47
C ASP A 142 -5.76 -17.51 1.83
N VAL A 143 -4.65 -17.72 2.54
CA VAL A 143 -4.38 -17.01 3.80
C VAL A 143 -4.24 -15.52 3.56
N ALA A 144 -3.46 -15.10 2.56
CA ALA A 144 -3.29 -13.69 2.21
C ALA A 144 -4.64 -13.03 1.87
N ARG A 145 -5.46 -13.70 1.04
CA ARG A 145 -6.79 -13.21 0.69
C ARG A 145 -7.69 -13.03 1.90
N ARG A 146 -7.72 -14.02 2.80
CA ARG A 146 -8.55 -13.97 4.03
C ARG A 146 -8.10 -12.85 4.96
N LEU A 147 -6.78 -12.67 5.15
CA LEU A 147 -6.23 -11.59 5.97
C LEU A 147 -6.61 -10.22 5.42
N LEU A 148 -6.44 -10.02 4.11
CA LEU A 148 -6.84 -8.77 3.47
C LEU A 148 -8.35 -8.52 3.59
N THR A 149 -9.19 -9.54 3.35
CA THR A 149 -10.64 -9.42 3.50
C THR A 149 -11.02 -9.11 4.94
N LEU A 150 -10.34 -9.72 5.93
CA LEU A 150 -10.56 -9.43 7.35
C LEU A 150 -10.27 -7.96 7.66
N ILE A 151 -9.08 -7.47 7.26
CA ILE A 151 -8.68 -6.08 7.44
C ILE A 151 -9.71 -5.12 6.84
N MET A 152 -10.31 -5.47 5.70
CA MET A 152 -11.32 -4.65 5.03
C MET A 152 -12.67 -4.57 5.72
N ASN A 153 -12.99 -5.52 6.55
CA ASN A 153 -14.26 -5.52 7.27
C ASN A 153 -14.28 -4.52 8.44
N PHE A 154 -13.11 -4.06 8.88
CA PHE A 154 -13.04 -3.04 9.94
C PHE A 154 -13.45 -1.67 9.44
N LYS A 155 -14.24 -0.97 10.22
CA LYS A 155 -14.73 0.37 9.87
C LYS A 155 -13.76 1.47 10.29
N SER A 156 -12.96 1.22 11.32
CA SER A 156 -12.00 2.18 11.87
C SER A 156 -10.71 1.49 12.34
N GLU A 157 -9.69 2.28 12.66
CA GLU A 157 -8.43 1.82 13.23
C GLU A 157 -8.63 1.28 14.65
N GLU A 158 -9.54 1.86 15.40
CA GLU A 158 -9.88 1.44 16.78
C GLU A 158 -10.45 0.02 16.79
N GLU A 159 -11.40 -0.28 15.90
CA GLU A 159 -11.99 -1.60 15.77
C GLU A 159 -10.94 -2.67 15.42
N LEU A 160 -9.97 -2.32 14.57
CA LEU A 160 -8.84 -3.19 14.24
C LEU A 160 -7.92 -3.41 15.44
N LEU A 161 -7.61 -2.35 16.20
CA LEU A 161 -6.77 -2.42 17.39
C LEU A 161 -7.43 -3.29 18.48
N GLU A 162 -8.71 -3.14 18.73
CA GLU A 162 -9.48 -3.97 19.69
C GLU A 162 -9.36 -5.47 19.35
N LEU A 163 -9.53 -5.83 18.08
CA LEU A 163 -9.36 -7.24 17.66
C LEU A 163 -7.93 -7.73 17.89
N LEU A 164 -6.92 -6.92 17.55
CA LEU A 164 -5.53 -7.29 17.76
C LEU A 164 -5.21 -7.51 19.24
N GLU A 165 -5.70 -6.65 20.13
CA GLU A 165 -5.55 -6.80 21.57
C GLU A 165 -6.25 -8.07 22.10
N GLU A 166 -7.44 -8.36 21.63
CA GLU A 166 -8.16 -9.59 21.96
C GLU A 166 -7.38 -10.84 21.52
N CYS A 167 -6.87 -10.86 20.30
CA CYS A 167 -6.05 -11.97 19.80
C CYS A 167 -4.77 -12.17 20.61
N LEU A 168 -4.08 -11.08 20.96
CA LEU A 168 -2.85 -11.12 21.77
C LEU A 168 -3.11 -11.60 23.20
N SER A 169 -4.24 -11.20 23.78
CA SER A 169 -4.64 -11.65 25.12
C SER A 169 -4.94 -13.15 25.19
N LYS A 170 -5.55 -13.71 24.14
CA LYS A 170 -5.83 -15.14 24.01
C LYS A 170 -4.57 -15.96 23.73
N GLY A 171 -3.59 -15.41 23.00
CA GLY A 171 -2.31 -16.07 22.69
C GLY A 171 -1.36 -16.23 23.90
N LYS A 172 -1.49 -15.38 24.92
CA LYS A 172 -0.71 -15.45 26.16
C LYS A 172 -1.18 -16.51 27.18
N LYS A 173 -2.31 -17.18 26.92
CA LYS A 173 -2.88 -18.21 27.80
C LYS A 173 -2.55 -19.65 27.36
N LYS A 174 -1.65 -19.82 26.42
CA LYS A 174 -1.07 -21.11 26.04
C LYS A 174 0.42 -21.13 26.33
#